data_7d52384db939e063fb0c04351448580c
#
_entry.id   7d52384db939e063fb0c04351448580c
#
_cell.length_a   1.000
_cell.length_b   1.000
_cell.length_c   1.000
_cell.angle_alpha   90.00
_cell.angle_beta   90.00
_cell.angle_gamma   90.00
#
_symmetry.space_group_name_H-M   'P 1'
#
loop_
_entity.id
_entity.type
_entity.pdbx_description
1 polymer ?
#
loop_
_entity_poly.entity_id
_entity_poly.type
_entity_poly.pdbx_seq_one_letter_code
_entity_poly.pdbx_strand_id
1 'polypeptide(L)'
;MKSIFLRKQGESSKNKVLDFFIVHSDFNYSLKEIAKYYRVSYPCMKQLKKELIKNKWIILTRKVGKAQMYKLNTRSQKVLKYVDFYWSVVSEEVKKHLNIVQENIDSYPAAVASFTKGS
;
A
#
# COMPACT_ATOMS: atom_id res chain seq x y z
N MET A 1 -9.79 -0.26 9.31
CA MET A 1 -8.76 0.60 9.88
C MET A 1 -8.06 1.37 8.77
N LYS A 2 -7.95 2.67 8.95
CA LYS A 2 -7.31 3.47 7.92
C LYS A 2 -5.82 3.48 8.09
N SER A 3 -5.09 3.22 7.05
CA SER A 3 -3.64 3.35 7.08
C SER A 3 -3.25 4.83 7.15
N ILE A 4 -2.03 5.09 7.57
CA ILE A 4 -1.47 6.44 7.59
C ILE A 4 -1.50 7.04 6.19
N PHE A 5 -1.16 6.25 5.18
CA PHE A 5 -1.14 6.70 3.80
C PHE A 5 -2.52 7.16 3.33
N LEU A 6 -3.56 6.39 3.63
CA LEU A 6 -4.94 6.73 3.23
C LEU A 6 -5.42 7.99 3.92
N ARG A 7 -5.06 8.20 5.17
CA ARG A 7 -5.43 9.42 5.87
C ARG A 7 -4.80 10.66 5.25
N LYS A 8 -3.59 10.52 4.73
CA LYS A 8 -2.88 11.66 4.14
C LYS A 8 -3.21 11.89 2.68
N GLN A 9 -3.39 10.84 1.92
CA GLN A 9 -3.56 10.93 0.47
C GLN A 9 -4.99 10.73 -0.02
N GLY A 10 -5.89 10.37 0.88
CA GLY A 10 -7.30 10.20 0.55
C GLY A 10 -7.72 8.74 0.43
N GLU A 11 -9.02 8.52 0.61
CA GLU A 11 -9.55 7.17 0.73
C GLU A 11 -10.35 6.74 -0.48
N SER A 12 -9.94 7.10 -1.66
CA SER A 12 -10.60 6.61 -2.87
C SER A 12 -10.52 5.09 -2.93
N SER A 13 -11.44 4.46 -3.63
CA SER A 13 -11.42 3.00 -3.80
C SER A 13 -10.10 2.54 -4.41
N LYS A 14 -9.57 3.30 -5.35
CA LYS A 14 -8.27 3.00 -5.96
C LYS A 14 -7.15 3.03 -4.93
N ASN A 15 -7.09 4.07 -4.11
CA ASN A 15 -6.07 4.18 -3.08
C ASN A 15 -6.18 3.07 -2.05
N LYS A 16 -7.38 2.70 -1.65
CA LYS A 16 -7.60 1.58 -0.71
C LYS A 16 -7.06 0.28 -1.27
N VAL A 17 -7.36 -0.01 -2.52
CA VAL A 17 -6.92 -1.24 -3.16
C VAL A 17 -5.41 -1.26 -3.33
N LEU A 18 -4.82 -0.16 -3.76
CA LEU A 18 -3.36 -0.07 -3.89
C LEU A 18 -2.66 -0.18 -2.53
N ASP A 19 -3.23 0.45 -1.50
CA ASP A 19 -2.73 0.33 -0.12
C ASP A 19 -2.68 -1.14 0.30
N PHE A 20 -3.74 -1.88 0.04
CA PHE A 20 -3.79 -3.30 0.36
C PHE A 20 -2.67 -4.08 -0.34
N PHE A 21 -2.49 -3.86 -1.63
CA PHE A 21 -1.46 -4.57 -2.40
C PHE A 21 -0.05 -4.21 -1.96
N ILE A 22 0.19 -3.00 -1.50
CA ILE A 22 1.50 -2.59 -1.00
C ILE A 22 1.80 -3.25 0.35
N VAL A 23 0.86 -3.18 1.26
CA VAL A 23 1.04 -3.74 2.60
C VAL A 23 1.17 -5.27 2.56
N HIS A 24 0.46 -5.90 1.62
CA HIS A 24 0.48 -7.36 1.49
C HIS A 24 1.20 -7.79 0.21
N SER A 25 2.30 -7.15 -0.12
CA SER A 25 2.98 -7.38 -1.40
C SER A 25 3.53 -8.78 -1.59
N ASP A 26 3.74 -9.51 -0.49
CA ASP A 26 4.27 -10.87 -0.56
C ASP A 26 3.20 -11.93 -0.82
N PHE A 27 1.95 -11.54 -0.90
CA PHE A 27 0.85 -12.49 -1.02
C PHE A 27 -0.01 -12.19 -2.24
N ASN A 28 -0.72 -13.19 -2.70
CA ASN A 28 -1.64 -13.07 -3.82
C ASN A 28 -3.07 -13.05 -3.29
N TYR A 29 -3.90 -12.18 -3.83
CA TYR A 29 -5.28 -12.06 -3.38
C TYR A 29 -6.24 -11.99 -4.55
N SER A 30 -7.44 -12.52 -4.37
CA SER A 30 -8.51 -12.35 -5.33
C SER A 30 -9.18 -10.99 -5.10
N LEU A 31 -9.76 -10.43 -6.14
CA LEU A 31 -10.44 -9.14 -6.01
C LEU A 31 -11.67 -9.24 -5.12
N LYS A 32 -12.29 -10.41 -5.07
CA LYS A 32 -13.44 -10.64 -4.21
C LYS A 32 -13.06 -10.51 -2.73
N GLU A 33 -11.91 -11.04 -2.36
CA GLU A 33 -11.38 -10.92 -1.00
C GLU A 33 -11.09 -9.47 -0.64
N ILE A 34 -10.47 -8.73 -1.55
CA ILE A 34 -10.12 -7.33 -1.34
C ILE A 34 -11.38 -6.47 -1.24
N ALA A 35 -12.35 -6.70 -2.12
CA ALA A 35 -13.62 -5.99 -2.10
C ALA A 35 -14.32 -6.16 -0.76
N LYS A 36 -14.32 -7.38 -0.24
CA LYS A 36 -14.91 -7.68 1.04
C LYS A 36 -14.19 -6.97 2.19
N TYR A 37 -12.87 -6.95 2.14
CA TYR A 37 -12.04 -6.33 3.19
C TYR A 37 -12.30 -4.83 3.29
N TYR A 38 -12.39 -4.13 2.15
CA TYR A 38 -12.58 -2.70 2.14
C TYR A 38 -14.03 -2.27 1.97
N ARG A 39 -14.97 -3.20 1.94
CA ARG A 39 -16.39 -2.93 1.73
C ARG A 39 -16.65 -2.16 0.44
N VAL A 40 -15.93 -2.53 -0.59
CA VAL A 40 -16.12 -1.99 -1.94
C VAL A 40 -17.04 -2.93 -2.69
N SER A 41 -17.98 -2.42 -3.46
CA SER A 41 -18.89 -3.28 -4.21
C SER A 41 -18.13 -4.06 -5.29
N TYR A 42 -18.61 -5.26 -5.60
CA TYR A 42 -17.96 -6.10 -6.61
C TYR A 42 -17.95 -5.44 -8.00
N PRO A 43 -19.03 -4.78 -8.46
CA PRO A 43 -18.97 -4.04 -9.72
C PRO A 43 -17.90 -2.96 -9.74
N CYS A 44 -17.73 -2.25 -8.65
CA CYS A 44 -16.67 -1.23 -8.53
C CYS A 44 -15.29 -1.88 -8.63
N MET A 45 -15.10 -3.01 -7.98
CA MET A 45 -13.83 -3.75 -8.05
C MET A 45 -13.54 -4.23 -9.46
N LYS A 46 -14.56 -4.65 -10.20
CA LYS A 46 -14.36 -5.08 -11.58
C LYS A 46 -13.89 -3.93 -12.47
N GLN A 47 -14.43 -2.73 -12.26
CA GLN A 47 -13.98 -1.56 -12.99
C GLN A 47 -12.55 -1.18 -12.62
N LEU A 48 -12.24 -1.18 -11.34
CA LEU A 48 -10.90 -0.90 -10.87
C LEU A 48 -9.89 -1.91 -11.42
N LYS A 49 -10.27 -3.18 -11.44
CA LYS A 49 -9.41 -4.23 -11.98
C LYS A 49 -8.96 -3.91 -13.40
N LYS A 50 -9.90 -3.53 -14.26
CA LYS A 50 -9.59 -3.21 -15.65
C LYS A 50 -8.59 -2.07 -15.72
N GLU A 51 -8.79 -1.04 -14.94
CA GLU A 51 -7.90 0.11 -14.90
C GLU A 51 -6.53 -0.25 -14.36
N LEU A 52 -6.49 -0.99 -13.26
CA LEU A 52 -5.24 -1.35 -12.61
C LEU A 52 -4.38 -2.28 -13.46
N ILE A 53 -5.00 -3.21 -14.17
CA ILE A 53 -4.28 -4.10 -15.08
C ILE A 53 -3.79 -3.30 -16.31
N LYS A 54 -4.67 -2.50 -16.89
CA LYS A 54 -4.33 -1.70 -18.06
C LYS A 54 -3.14 -0.77 -17.78
N ASN A 55 -3.11 -0.18 -16.61
CA ASN A 55 -2.03 0.74 -16.24
C ASN A 55 -0.87 0.05 -15.52
N LYS A 56 -0.85 -1.26 -15.55
CA LYS A 56 0.26 -2.08 -15.04
C LYS A 56 0.54 -1.92 -13.55
N TRP A 57 -0.51 -1.66 -12.78
CA TRP A 57 -0.37 -1.61 -11.33
C TRP A 57 -0.36 -2.99 -10.70
N ILE A 58 -1.17 -3.90 -11.22
CA ILE A 58 -1.27 -5.27 -10.72
C ILE A 58 -1.14 -6.26 -11.86
N ILE A 59 -0.72 -7.47 -11.52
CA ILE A 59 -0.60 -8.56 -12.48
C ILE A 59 -1.31 -9.80 -11.95
N LEU A 60 -1.85 -10.58 -12.88
CA LEU A 60 -2.41 -11.87 -12.56
C LEU A 60 -1.28 -12.85 -12.29
N THR A 61 -1.32 -13.53 -11.16
CA THR A 61 -0.29 -14.48 -10.79
C THR A 61 -0.68 -15.92 -11.04
N ARG A 62 -1.91 -16.28 -10.71
CA ARG A 62 -2.39 -17.66 -10.90
C ARG A 62 -3.90 -17.72 -10.72
N LYS A 63 -4.48 -18.86 -11.08
CA LYS A 63 -5.87 -19.13 -10.82
C LYS A 63 -5.95 -20.22 -9.75
N VAL A 64 -6.84 -20.05 -8.79
CA VAL A 64 -7.10 -21.04 -7.77
C VAL A 64 -8.60 -21.36 -7.88
N GLY A 65 -8.93 -22.52 -8.47
CA GLY A 65 -10.30 -22.82 -8.82
C GLY A 65 -10.82 -21.82 -9.84
N LYS A 66 -11.90 -21.12 -9.51
CA LYS A 66 -12.45 -20.07 -10.37
C LYS A 66 -11.91 -18.69 -10.02
N ALA A 67 -11.11 -18.57 -8.98
CA ALA A 67 -10.61 -17.30 -8.52
C ALA A 67 -9.29 -16.93 -9.22
N GLN A 68 -9.21 -15.71 -9.71
CA GLN A 68 -7.97 -15.18 -10.26
C GLN A 68 -7.25 -14.41 -9.16
N MET A 69 -5.98 -14.72 -8.97
CA MET A 69 -5.16 -14.10 -7.92
C MET A 69 -4.23 -13.06 -8.50
N TYR A 70 -4.12 -11.93 -7.82
CA TYR A 70 -3.34 -10.78 -8.29
C TYR A 70 -2.33 -10.34 -7.25
N LYS A 71 -1.30 -9.67 -7.70
CA LYS A 71 -0.34 -8.99 -6.83
C LYS A 71 0.14 -7.70 -7.47
N LEU A 72 0.82 -6.86 -6.69
CA LEU A 72 1.39 -5.63 -7.18
C LEU A 72 2.46 -5.91 -8.23
N ASN A 73 2.48 -5.14 -9.31
CA ASN A 73 3.46 -5.32 -10.37
C ASN A 73 4.77 -4.60 -10.03
N THR A 74 5.65 -5.27 -9.34
CA THR A 74 6.93 -4.70 -8.91
C THR A 74 7.95 -4.58 -10.04
N ARG A 75 7.60 -5.00 -11.25
CA ARG A 75 8.47 -4.79 -12.42
C ARG A 75 8.26 -3.44 -13.07
N SER A 76 7.18 -2.74 -12.74
CA SER A 76 6.90 -1.42 -13.29
C SER A 76 7.63 -0.34 -12.50
N GLN A 77 8.36 0.51 -13.19
CA GLN A 77 9.05 1.65 -12.56
C GLN A 77 8.07 2.60 -11.89
N LYS A 78 6.94 2.83 -12.51
CA LYS A 78 5.89 3.66 -11.96
C LYS A 78 5.41 3.10 -10.60
N VAL A 79 5.20 1.80 -10.54
CA VAL A 79 4.76 1.13 -9.33
C VAL A 79 5.81 1.22 -8.23
N LEU A 80 7.07 0.99 -8.59
CA LEU A 80 8.16 1.09 -7.63
C LEU A 80 8.27 2.50 -7.05
N LYS A 81 8.11 3.51 -7.89
CA LYS A 81 8.14 4.90 -7.41
C LYS A 81 6.95 5.24 -6.54
N TYR A 82 5.79 4.67 -6.84
CA TYR A 82 4.61 4.84 -6.01
C TYR A 82 4.80 4.18 -4.64
N VAL A 83 5.40 3.01 -4.62
CA VAL A 83 5.72 2.31 -3.36
C VAL A 83 6.71 3.14 -2.54
N ASP A 84 7.72 3.71 -3.17
CA ASP A 84 8.66 4.60 -2.49
C ASP A 84 7.95 5.80 -1.89
N PHE A 85 7.05 6.41 -2.64
CA PHE A 85 6.25 7.52 -2.15
C PHE A 85 5.37 7.09 -0.97
N TYR A 86 4.74 5.93 -1.08
CA TYR A 86 3.92 5.38 -0.01
C TYR A 86 4.70 5.30 1.30
N TRP A 87 5.86 4.68 1.26
CA TRP A 87 6.68 4.51 2.45
C TRP A 87 7.29 5.82 2.93
N SER A 88 7.51 6.78 2.04
CA SER A 88 7.95 8.12 2.42
C SER A 88 6.90 8.85 3.25
N VAL A 89 5.63 8.74 2.85
CA VAL A 89 4.52 9.34 3.61
C VAL A 89 4.41 8.71 4.99
N VAL A 90 4.46 7.38 5.06
CA VAL A 90 4.41 6.65 6.33
C VAL A 90 5.59 7.01 7.22
N SER A 91 6.78 7.03 6.64
CA SER A 91 8.02 7.33 7.36
C SER A 91 8.02 8.73 7.94
N GLU A 92 7.53 9.69 7.19
CA GLU A 92 7.42 11.07 7.65
C GLU A 92 6.48 11.21 8.84
N GLU A 93 5.36 10.51 8.81
CA GLU A 93 4.42 10.52 9.94
C GLU A 93 5.00 9.84 11.18
N VAL A 94 5.71 8.74 10.99
CA VAL A 94 6.40 8.05 12.08
C VAL A 94 7.45 8.96 12.69
N LYS A 95 8.20 9.68 11.86
CA LYS A 95 9.20 10.63 12.35
C LYS A 95 8.59 11.74 13.20
N LYS A 96 7.49 12.31 12.77
CA LYS A 96 6.80 13.34 13.55
C LYS A 96 6.41 12.81 14.92
N HIS A 97 5.90 11.60 14.95
CA HIS A 97 5.49 10.98 16.19
C HIS A 97 6.69 10.71 17.11
N LEU A 98 7.78 10.22 16.57
CA LEU A 98 8.99 9.97 17.32
C LEU A 98 9.64 11.26 17.82
N ASN A 99 9.56 12.34 17.07
CA ASN A 99 10.08 13.62 17.51
C ASN A 99 9.34 14.15 18.73
N ILE A 100 8.04 13.96 18.78
CA ILE A 100 7.24 14.30 19.94
C ILE A 100 7.68 13.49 21.16
N VAL A 101 7.96 12.22 20.97
CA VAL A 101 8.45 11.36 22.03
C VAL A 101 9.87 11.76 22.46
N GLN A 102 10.70 12.15 21.49
CA GLN A 102 12.06 12.50 21.80
C GLN A 102 12.23 13.81 22.54
N GLU A 103 11.33 14.70 22.48
CA GLU A 103 11.36 15.90 23.32
C GLU A 103 11.32 15.50 24.79
N ASN A 104 10.83 14.31 25.09
CA ASN A 104 10.74 13.84 26.46
C ASN A 104 11.78 12.79 26.82
N ILE A 105 12.42 12.17 25.84
CA ILE A 105 13.36 11.09 26.06
C ILE A 105 14.63 11.39 25.31
N ASP A 106 15.65 11.59 26.04
CA ASP A 106 16.79 12.06 25.45
C ASP A 106 17.53 11.29 24.52
N SER A 107 17.34 10.29 24.07
CA SER A 107 18.28 9.68 23.24
C SER A 107 17.74 8.67 22.49
N TYR A 108 17.59 8.76 21.31
CA TYR A 108 17.26 7.79 20.56
C TYR A 108 17.88 7.58 19.44
N PRO A 109 18.31 7.24 19.15
CA PRO A 109 18.92 7.01 18.45
C PRO A 109 19.27 6.64 17.19
N ALA A 110 20.29 5.98 17.11
CA ALA A 110 20.84 5.38 15.92
C ALA A 110 19.80 4.62 15.09
N ALA A 111 18.87 4.00 15.75
CA ALA A 111 17.78 3.28 15.07
C ALA A 111 16.90 4.19 14.23
N VAL A 112 16.59 5.37 14.75
CA VAL A 112 15.78 6.34 14.01
C VAL A 112 16.58 6.94 12.85
N ALA A 113 17.85 7.22 13.08
CA ALA A 113 18.71 7.75 12.03
C ALA A 113 18.87 6.77 10.88
N SER A 114 19.05 5.50 11.16
CA SER A 114 19.18 4.51 10.09
C SER A 114 17.87 4.29 9.36
N PHE A 115 16.74 4.49 10.04
CA PHE A 115 15.45 4.40 9.41
C PHE A 115 15.25 5.50 8.37
N THR A 116 15.78 6.68 8.63
CA THR A 116 15.62 7.79 7.71
C THR A 116 16.64 7.80 6.59
N LYS A 117 17.71 7.07 6.72
CA LYS A 117 18.71 7.02 5.69
C LYS A 117 18.43 6.05 4.59
N GLY A 118 17.48 5.25 4.74
CA GLY A 118 17.19 4.19 3.77
C GLY A 118 16.54 4.67 2.49
N SER A 119 16.38 5.92 2.33
CA SER A 119 15.73 6.41 1.12
C SER A 119 16.69 6.62 -0.02
#